data_5c7ead3d3a3e2c1f6c42e11279f1a8d5
#
_entry.id   5c7ead3d3a3e2c1f6c42e11279f1a8d5
#
_cell.length_a   1.000
_cell.length_b   1.000
_cell.length_c   1.000
_cell.angle_alpha   90.00
_cell.angle_beta   90.00
_cell.angle_gamma   90.00
#
_symmetry.space_group_name_H-M   'P 1'
#
loop_
_entity.id
_entity.type
_entity.pdbx_description
1 polymer ?
#
loop_
_entity_poly.entity_id
_entity_poly.type
_entity_poly.pdbx_seq_one_letter_code
_entity_poly.pdbx_strand_id
1 'polypeptide(L)'
;MTDPRPRALLDTNVLISALLARQAGRVTPPLLCLASAARGAYQLVTSPPLIAELTRALAYPKLKIPPEVAYAFAAHVVSLAEPDGLVSITGQLHVLTRDPADNAVLETALVGRAAFLVTGNAKHFAEFSGERRQRVPRRVLVLSPREFLKTGAAAT
;
A
#
# COMPACT_ATOMS: atom_id res chain seq x y z
N MET A 1 0.71 -22.81 9.97
CA MET A 1 1.60 -21.89 10.67
C MET A 1 1.36 -20.46 10.21
N THR A 2 1.35 -19.53 11.15
CA THR A 2 1.19 -18.11 10.83
C THR A 2 2.50 -17.54 10.33
N ASP A 3 2.46 -16.79 9.25
CA ASP A 3 3.63 -16.09 8.73
C ASP A 3 4.06 -15.04 9.77
N PRO A 4 5.28 -15.11 10.33
CA PRO A 4 5.74 -14.16 11.35
C PRO A 4 6.16 -12.80 10.79
N ARG A 5 6.19 -12.66 9.46
CA ARG A 5 6.63 -11.39 8.86
C ARG A 5 5.64 -10.27 9.18
N PRO A 6 6.13 -9.03 9.32
CA PRO A 6 5.24 -7.87 9.38
C PRO A 6 4.38 -7.80 8.13
N ARG A 7 3.22 -7.18 8.24
CA ARG A 7 2.30 -6.99 7.13
C ARG A 7 2.14 -5.48 6.90
N ALA A 8 2.26 -5.06 5.66
CA ALA A 8 2.21 -3.63 5.32
C ALA A 8 1.46 -3.40 4.02
N LEU A 9 0.68 -2.32 3.99
CA LEU A 9 0.01 -1.84 2.80
C LEU A 9 0.79 -0.66 2.24
N LEU A 10 1.09 -0.70 0.95
CA LEU A 10 1.66 0.44 0.23
C LEU A 10 0.52 1.13 -0.53
N ASP A 11 0.29 2.40 -0.22
CA ASP A 11 -0.73 3.20 -0.89
C ASP A 11 -0.40 3.36 -2.39
N THR A 12 -1.41 3.60 -3.20
CA THR A 12 -1.29 3.72 -4.65
C THR A 12 -0.20 4.73 -5.06
N ASN A 13 -0.12 5.87 -4.38
CA ASN A 13 0.90 6.88 -4.70
C ASN A 13 2.33 6.35 -4.49
N VAL A 14 2.54 5.50 -3.51
CA VAL A 14 3.84 4.88 -3.25
C VAL A 14 4.19 3.89 -4.36
N LEU A 15 3.22 3.08 -4.78
CA LEU A 15 3.42 2.12 -5.86
C LEU A 15 3.75 2.82 -7.19
N ILE A 16 3.01 3.88 -7.52
CA ILE A 16 3.25 4.66 -8.74
C ILE A 16 4.64 5.30 -8.68
N SER A 17 5.00 5.91 -7.55
CA SER A 17 6.32 6.52 -7.37
C SER A 17 7.44 5.50 -7.53
N ALA A 18 7.24 4.27 -7.03
CA ALA A 18 8.21 3.19 -7.19
C ALA A 18 8.42 2.83 -8.66
N LEU A 19 7.33 2.70 -9.42
CA LEU A 19 7.43 2.39 -10.85
C LEU A 19 8.13 3.52 -11.61
N LEU A 20 7.76 4.78 -11.35
CA LEU A 20 8.37 5.93 -12.01
C LEU A 20 9.86 6.02 -11.71
N ALA A 21 10.27 5.73 -10.47
CA ALA A 21 11.68 5.70 -10.09
C ALA A 21 12.42 4.62 -10.86
N ARG A 22 11.83 3.43 -10.96
CA ARG A 22 12.43 2.32 -11.72
C ARG A 22 12.61 2.69 -13.19
N GLN A 23 11.60 3.30 -13.81
CA GLN A 23 11.66 3.72 -15.20
C GLN A 23 12.73 4.80 -15.43
N ALA A 24 12.96 5.64 -14.44
CA ALA A 24 13.96 6.71 -14.51
C ALA A 24 15.37 6.26 -14.08
N GLY A 25 15.54 5.00 -13.65
CA GLY A 25 16.81 4.50 -13.14
C GLY A 25 17.21 5.12 -11.82
N ARG A 26 16.26 5.56 -11.00
CA ARG A 26 16.52 6.18 -9.69
C ARG A 26 16.22 5.23 -8.56
N VAL A 27 17.02 5.33 -7.49
CA VAL A 27 16.75 4.63 -6.24
C VAL A 27 16.10 5.61 -5.27
N THR A 28 14.85 5.34 -4.91
CA THR A 28 14.05 6.21 -4.05
C THR A 28 13.43 5.41 -2.91
N PRO A 29 12.99 6.07 -1.81
CA PRO A 29 12.32 5.35 -0.73
C PRO A 29 11.11 4.51 -1.19
N PRO A 30 10.18 5.01 -2.04
CA PRO A 30 9.10 4.15 -2.56
C PRO A 30 9.61 2.89 -3.28
N LEU A 31 10.62 3.03 -4.13
CA LEU A 31 11.19 1.87 -4.83
C LEU A 31 11.81 0.88 -3.84
N LEU A 32 12.52 1.36 -2.83
CA LEU A 32 13.12 0.51 -1.82
C LEU A 32 12.06 -0.23 -0.99
N CYS A 33 10.92 0.42 -0.70
CA CYS A 33 9.80 -0.25 -0.01
C CYS A 33 9.28 -1.41 -0.84
N LEU A 34 9.07 -1.21 -2.13
CA LEU A 34 8.60 -2.27 -3.02
C LEU A 34 9.63 -3.39 -3.16
N ALA A 35 10.90 -3.04 -3.31
CA ALA A 35 11.99 -4.00 -3.39
C ALA A 35 12.09 -4.86 -2.13
N SER A 36 11.85 -4.27 -0.95
CA SER A 36 11.84 -5.02 0.32
C SER A 36 10.74 -6.07 0.34
N ALA A 37 9.55 -5.74 -0.18
CA ALA A 37 8.47 -6.71 -0.33
C ALA A 37 8.88 -7.86 -1.26
N ALA A 38 9.50 -7.53 -2.38
CA ALA A 38 9.96 -8.51 -3.36
C ALA A 38 11.03 -9.45 -2.77
N ARG A 39 11.84 -8.97 -1.84
CA ARG A 39 12.83 -9.79 -1.12
C ARG A 39 12.23 -10.59 0.03
N GLY A 40 10.95 -10.41 0.33
CA GLY A 40 10.27 -11.14 1.39
C GLY A 40 10.45 -10.55 2.79
N ALA A 41 10.89 -9.30 2.91
CA ALA A 41 11.07 -8.67 4.22
C ALA A 41 9.77 -8.54 4.99
N TYR A 42 8.67 -8.32 4.28
CA TYR A 42 7.34 -8.21 4.85
C TYR A 42 6.30 -8.74 3.85
N GLN A 43 5.10 -9.01 4.35
CA GLN A 43 3.97 -9.40 3.52
C GLN A 43 3.26 -8.16 3.02
N LEU A 44 3.24 -7.96 1.70
CA LEU A 44 2.47 -6.87 1.09
C LEU A 44 0.98 -7.17 1.20
N VAL A 45 0.20 -6.17 1.58
CA VAL A 45 -1.25 -6.26 1.69
C VAL A 45 -1.88 -5.33 0.65
N THR A 46 -2.84 -5.83 -0.09
CA THR A 46 -3.64 -5.05 -1.03
C THR A 46 -5.02 -5.69 -1.22
N SER A 47 -5.84 -5.10 -2.05
CA SER A 47 -7.19 -5.62 -2.36
C SER A 47 -7.56 -5.33 -3.80
N PRO A 48 -8.53 -6.05 -4.37
CA PRO A 48 -8.97 -5.78 -5.75
C PRO A 48 -9.36 -4.32 -6.02
N PRO A 49 -10.10 -3.61 -5.15
CA PRO A 49 -10.37 -2.19 -5.39
C PRO A 49 -9.12 -1.33 -5.47
N LEU A 50 -8.10 -1.61 -4.66
CA LEU A 50 -6.84 -0.86 -4.71
C LEU A 50 -6.05 -1.17 -5.97
N ILE A 51 -6.07 -2.40 -6.45
CA ILE A 51 -5.44 -2.77 -7.72
C ILE A 51 -6.18 -2.10 -8.89
N ALA A 52 -7.50 -2.02 -8.83
CA ALA A 52 -8.27 -1.31 -9.85
C ALA A 52 -7.92 0.17 -9.88
N GLU A 53 -7.77 0.80 -8.72
CA GLU A 53 -7.33 2.19 -8.62
C GLU A 53 -5.93 2.37 -9.19
N LEU A 54 -5.00 1.49 -8.85
CA LEU A 54 -3.64 1.50 -9.39
C LEU A 54 -3.66 1.43 -10.91
N THR A 55 -4.45 0.51 -11.47
CA THR A 55 -4.58 0.35 -12.92
C THR A 55 -5.10 1.61 -13.60
N ARG A 56 -6.13 2.24 -13.01
CA ARG A 56 -6.68 3.51 -13.54
C ARG A 56 -5.63 4.62 -13.49
N ALA A 57 -4.92 4.74 -12.37
CA ALA A 57 -3.91 5.78 -12.20
C ALA A 57 -2.73 5.59 -13.15
N LEU A 58 -2.31 4.36 -13.38
CA LEU A 58 -1.20 4.06 -14.32
C LEU A 58 -1.56 4.37 -15.78
N ALA A 59 -2.85 4.39 -16.11
CA ALA A 59 -3.32 4.74 -17.46
C ALA A 59 -3.36 6.26 -17.69
N TYR A 60 -3.07 7.07 -16.68
CA TYR A 60 -3.13 8.52 -16.79
C TYR A 60 -2.05 9.01 -17.77
N PRO A 61 -2.44 9.77 -18.83
CA PRO A 61 -1.50 10.10 -19.92
C PRO A 61 -0.25 10.86 -19.50
N LYS A 62 -0.34 11.67 -18.44
CA LYS A 62 0.81 12.43 -17.93
C LYS A 62 1.96 11.54 -17.48
N LEU A 63 1.67 10.32 -17.03
CA LEU A 63 2.70 9.42 -16.55
C LEU A 63 3.51 8.79 -17.66
N LYS A 64 2.98 8.78 -18.88
CA LYS A 64 3.66 8.23 -20.08
C LYS A 64 4.14 6.80 -19.89
N ILE A 65 3.34 6.00 -19.16
CA ILE A 65 3.66 4.59 -18.93
C ILE A 65 2.99 3.77 -20.03
N PRO A 66 3.77 2.95 -20.78
CA PRO A 66 3.16 2.08 -21.78
C PRO A 66 2.16 1.10 -21.15
N PRO A 67 1.04 0.80 -21.82
CA PRO A 67 0.02 -0.10 -21.25
C PRO A 67 0.59 -1.47 -20.83
N GLU A 68 1.51 -2.03 -21.59
CA GLU A 68 2.13 -3.32 -21.25
C GLU A 68 2.98 -3.24 -19.99
N VAL A 69 3.63 -2.11 -19.75
CA VAL A 69 4.40 -1.88 -18.51
C VAL A 69 3.45 -1.74 -17.33
N ALA A 70 2.36 -0.98 -17.51
CA ALA A 70 1.35 -0.79 -16.47
C ALA A 70 0.72 -2.12 -16.08
N TYR A 71 0.34 -2.93 -17.06
CA TYR A 71 -0.24 -4.25 -16.82
C TYR A 71 0.73 -5.16 -16.06
N ALA A 72 1.98 -5.23 -16.53
CA ALA A 72 2.99 -6.07 -15.88
C ALA A 72 3.26 -5.63 -14.45
N PHE A 73 3.25 -4.32 -14.21
CA PHE A 73 3.47 -3.80 -12.86
C PHE A 73 2.32 -4.15 -11.92
N ALA A 74 1.07 -3.97 -12.35
CA ALA A 74 -0.09 -4.34 -11.55
C ALA A 74 -0.07 -5.83 -11.22
N ALA A 75 0.23 -6.67 -12.21
CA ALA A 75 0.35 -8.11 -12.00
C ALA A 75 1.46 -8.46 -11.01
N HIS A 76 2.58 -7.75 -11.06
CA HIS A 76 3.68 -7.93 -10.11
C HIS A 76 3.25 -7.59 -8.68
N VAL A 77 2.54 -6.48 -8.49
CA VAL A 77 2.02 -6.10 -7.17
C VAL A 77 1.08 -7.18 -6.63
N VAL A 78 0.17 -7.68 -7.45
CA VAL A 78 -0.72 -8.77 -7.05
C VAL A 78 0.08 -10.00 -6.64
N SER A 79 1.11 -10.37 -7.41
CA SER A 79 1.93 -11.54 -7.10
C SER A 79 2.67 -11.40 -5.77
N LEU A 80 3.09 -10.18 -5.41
CA LEU A 80 3.73 -9.93 -4.12
C LEU A 80 2.75 -10.06 -2.95
N ALA A 81 1.48 -9.78 -3.19
CA ALA A 81 0.45 -9.87 -2.15
C ALA A 81 -0.08 -11.29 -1.98
N GLU A 82 -0.15 -12.08 -3.04
CA GLU A 82 -0.71 -13.44 -2.99
C GLU A 82 0.18 -14.41 -2.20
N PRO A 83 -0.43 -15.42 -1.55
CA PRO A 83 -1.87 -15.62 -1.39
C PRO A 83 -2.47 -14.85 -0.21
N ASP A 84 -1.70 -14.55 0.83
CA ASP A 84 -2.23 -14.14 2.14
C ASP A 84 -2.43 -12.65 2.28
N GLY A 85 -1.86 -11.84 1.39
CA GLY A 85 -1.94 -10.39 1.45
C GLY A 85 -2.97 -9.76 0.51
N LEU A 86 -3.52 -10.55 -0.42
CA LEU A 86 -4.60 -10.07 -1.29
C LEU A 86 -5.93 -10.36 -0.59
N VAL A 87 -6.53 -9.32 -0.02
CA VAL A 87 -7.71 -9.47 0.82
C VAL A 87 -8.95 -8.89 0.14
N SER A 88 -10.12 -9.43 0.52
CA SER A 88 -11.40 -8.93 0.02
C SER A 88 -11.98 -7.93 1.02
N ILE A 89 -12.46 -6.79 0.51
CA ILE A 89 -13.14 -5.80 1.32
C ILE A 89 -14.58 -5.66 0.84
N THR A 90 -15.48 -5.34 1.78
CA THR A 90 -16.92 -5.30 1.51
C THR A 90 -17.47 -3.88 1.38
N GLY A 91 -16.67 -2.86 1.71
CA GLY A 91 -17.11 -1.48 1.75
C GLY A 91 -17.92 -1.13 3.01
N GLN A 92 -17.94 -2.03 4.00
CA GLN A 92 -18.76 -1.81 5.22
C GLN A 92 -18.10 -0.87 6.22
N LEU A 93 -16.79 -0.66 6.13
CA LEU A 93 -16.06 0.27 6.99
C LEU A 93 -16.07 1.69 6.40
N HIS A 94 -17.25 2.19 6.09
CA HIS A 94 -17.41 3.39 5.27
C HIS A 94 -17.39 4.72 6.05
N VAL A 95 -17.10 4.69 7.34
CA VAL A 95 -17.16 5.91 8.17
C VAL A 95 -15.80 6.23 8.81
N LEU A 96 -14.70 5.74 8.26
CA LEU A 96 -13.38 5.98 8.84
C LEU A 96 -12.81 7.33 8.43
N THR A 97 -13.06 7.75 7.20
CA THR A 97 -12.65 9.05 6.68
C THR A 97 -13.77 9.67 5.83
N ARG A 98 -13.57 10.92 5.41
CA ARG A 98 -14.51 11.61 4.53
C ARG A 98 -14.36 11.20 3.08
N ASP A 99 -13.19 10.69 2.69
CA ASP A 99 -12.89 10.29 1.32
C ASP A 99 -13.13 8.79 1.16
N PRO A 100 -14.06 8.37 0.27
CA PRO A 100 -14.30 6.94 0.03
C PRO A 100 -13.07 6.16 -0.41
N ALA A 101 -12.17 6.80 -1.17
CA ALA A 101 -10.92 6.15 -1.58
C ALA A 101 -10.03 5.85 -0.38
N ASP A 102 -9.91 6.78 0.56
CA ASP A 102 -9.15 6.57 1.79
C ASP A 102 -9.80 5.49 2.67
N ASN A 103 -11.14 5.41 2.68
CA ASN A 103 -11.83 4.35 3.40
C ASN A 103 -11.46 2.95 2.86
N ALA A 104 -11.38 2.79 1.55
CA ALA A 104 -10.97 1.52 0.95
C ALA A 104 -9.55 1.14 1.36
N VAL A 105 -8.64 2.10 1.42
CA VAL A 105 -7.26 1.89 1.87
C VAL A 105 -7.26 1.42 3.34
N LEU A 106 -7.98 2.14 4.21
CA LEU A 106 -8.03 1.79 5.64
C LEU A 106 -8.71 0.44 5.87
N GLU A 107 -9.81 0.16 5.18
CA GLU A 107 -10.48 -1.13 5.28
C GLU A 107 -9.55 -2.27 4.87
N THR A 108 -8.81 -2.09 3.76
CA THR A 108 -7.84 -3.07 3.30
C THR A 108 -6.76 -3.31 4.37
N ALA A 109 -6.23 -2.25 4.96
CA ALA A 109 -5.23 -2.36 6.01
C ALA A 109 -5.78 -3.14 7.21
N LEU A 110 -7.01 -2.86 7.62
CA LEU A 110 -7.62 -3.52 8.78
C LEU A 110 -7.94 -4.99 8.48
N VAL A 111 -8.60 -5.28 7.37
CA VAL A 111 -8.95 -6.66 6.99
C VAL A 111 -7.69 -7.47 6.74
N GLY A 112 -6.69 -6.86 6.12
CA GLY A 112 -5.40 -7.50 5.84
C GLY A 112 -4.47 -7.57 7.04
N ARG A 113 -4.88 -7.09 8.20
CA ARG A 113 -4.09 -7.06 9.43
C ARG A 113 -2.73 -6.39 9.24
N ALA A 114 -2.70 -5.32 8.45
CA ALA A 114 -1.48 -4.57 8.24
C ALA A 114 -1.12 -3.81 9.51
N ALA A 115 0.15 -3.93 9.92
CA ALA A 115 0.69 -3.13 11.02
C ALA A 115 1.05 -1.73 10.52
N PHE A 116 1.33 -1.61 9.23
CA PHE A 116 1.80 -0.36 8.62
C PHE A 116 0.97 -0.01 7.38
N LEU A 117 0.63 1.28 7.28
CA LEU A 117 0.11 1.89 6.06
C LEU A 117 1.16 2.89 5.59
N VAL A 118 1.79 2.60 4.46
CA VAL A 118 2.86 3.43 3.91
C VAL A 118 2.27 4.32 2.82
N THR A 119 2.35 5.63 3.00
CA THR A 119 1.74 6.59 2.09
C THR A 119 2.60 7.84 1.96
N GLY A 120 2.55 8.46 0.77
CA GLY A 120 3.15 9.79 0.54
C GLY A 120 2.29 10.92 1.08
N ASN A 121 1.04 10.64 1.47
CA ASN A 121 0.06 11.63 1.93
C ASN A 121 -0.41 11.32 3.35
N ALA A 122 0.52 11.24 4.30
CA ALA A 122 0.20 10.91 5.69
C ALA A 122 -0.87 11.85 6.28
N LYS A 123 -0.93 13.10 5.80
CA LYS A 123 -1.93 14.08 6.25
C LYS A 123 -3.37 13.66 5.93
N HIS A 124 -3.60 12.91 4.84
CA HIS A 124 -4.93 12.41 4.49
C HIS A 124 -5.48 11.47 5.57
N PHE A 125 -4.61 10.82 6.30
CA PHE A 125 -4.97 9.88 7.35
C PHE A 125 -4.81 10.46 8.76
N ALA A 126 -4.59 11.78 8.88
CA ALA A 126 -4.42 12.45 10.17
C ALA A 126 -5.68 12.33 11.03
N GLU A 127 -6.88 12.34 10.41
CA GLU A 127 -8.15 12.13 11.12
C GLU A 127 -8.20 10.77 11.80
N PHE A 128 -7.46 9.80 11.26
CA PHE A 128 -7.42 8.44 11.78
C PHE A 128 -6.57 8.33 13.04
N SER A 129 -5.71 9.30 13.31
CA SER A 129 -4.86 9.32 14.50
C SER A 129 -5.53 9.94 15.73
N GLY A 130 -6.75 10.50 15.59
CA GLY A 130 -7.51 11.13 16.68
C GLY A 130 -8.48 10.17 17.38
N GLU A 131 -9.59 10.71 17.90
CA GLU A 131 -10.62 9.94 18.61
C GLU A 131 -11.18 8.76 17.78
N ARG A 132 -11.26 8.93 16.46
CA ARG A 132 -11.74 7.88 15.56
C ARG A 132 -10.82 6.66 15.54
N ARG A 133 -9.53 6.86 15.82
CA ARG A 133 -8.55 5.79 15.91
C ARG A 133 -8.89 4.79 17.02
N GLN A 134 -9.52 5.27 18.10
CA GLN A 134 -9.91 4.43 19.22
C GLN A 134 -11.02 3.46 18.88
N ARG A 135 -11.77 3.72 17.80
CA ARG A 135 -12.87 2.86 17.35
C ARG A 135 -12.41 1.72 16.47
N VAL A 136 -11.13 1.71 16.12
CA VAL A 136 -10.55 0.69 15.25
C VAL A 136 -9.90 -0.38 16.12
N PRO A 137 -10.26 -1.67 15.95
CA PRO A 137 -9.78 -2.73 16.82
C PRO A 137 -8.27 -3.01 16.71
N ARG A 138 -7.60 -2.46 15.72
CA ARG A 138 -6.15 -2.63 15.51
C ARG A 138 -5.48 -1.30 15.28
N ARG A 139 -4.27 -1.19 15.81
CA ARG A 139 -3.40 -0.09 15.49
C ARG A 139 -2.76 -0.30 14.13
N VAL A 140 -3.03 0.62 13.21
CA VAL A 140 -2.29 0.73 11.94
C VAL A 140 -1.42 1.96 12.06
N LEU A 141 -0.11 1.79 11.92
CA LEU A 141 0.82 2.90 11.98
C LEU A 141 0.98 3.48 10.58
N VAL A 142 0.62 4.76 10.41
CA VAL A 142 0.71 5.46 9.13
C VAL A 142 2.08 6.11 9.02
N LEU A 143 2.86 5.71 8.02
CA LEU A 143 4.24 6.15 7.83
C LEU A 143 4.49 6.60 6.39
N SER A 144 5.43 7.52 6.22
CA SER A 144 6.01 7.79 4.89
C SER A 144 6.89 6.61 4.46
N PRO A 145 7.20 6.49 3.16
CA PRO A 145 8.16 5.46 2.72
C PRO A 145 9.49 5.54 3.46
N ARG A 146 10.01 6.73 3.64
CA ARG A 146 11.28 6.94 4.36
C ARG A 146 11.21 6.46 5.80
N GLU A 147 10.12 6.78 6.49
CA GLU A 147 9.91 6.34 7.87
C GLU A 147 9.78 4.82 7.95
N PHE A 148 9.06 4.21 7.01
CA PHE A 148 8.88 2.76 6.97
C PHE A 148 10.24 2.05 6.81
N LEU A 149 11.12 2.57 5.96
CA LEU A 149 12.44 1.98 5.77
C LEU A 149 13.30 2.01 7.02
N LYS A 150 13.03 2.91 7.96
CA LYS A 150 13.74 3.01 9.23
C LYS A 150 13.22 2.02 10.28
N THR A 151 12.08 1.38 10.01
CA THR A 151 11.56 0.34 10.90
C THR A 151 12.28 -0.98 10.61
N GLY A 152 12.29 -1.90 11.56
CA GLY A 152 12.82 -3.25 11.33
C GLY A 152 12.01 -4.05 10.33
N ALA A 153 10.77 -3.63 10.03
CA ALA A 153 9.87 -4.35 9.14
C ALA A 153 10.34 -4.39 7.69
N ALA A 154 11.05 -3.34 7.24
CA ALA A 154 11.57 -3.27 5.87
C ALA A 154 12.99 -3.81 5.73
N ALA A 155 13.61 -4.21 6.83
CA ALA A 155 14.95 -4.75 6.84
C ALA A 155 14.95 -6.25 6.53
N THR A 156 15.89 -6.70 5.71
CA THR A 156 16.13 -8.13 5.45
C THR A 156 17.42 -8.56 6.07
#